data_6c2a5507843533c9f1c3f987e8bff507
#
_entry.id   6c2a5507843533c9f1c3f987e8bff507
#
_cell.length_a   1.000
_cell.length_b   1.000
_cell.length_c   1.000
_cell.angle_alpha   90.00
_cell.angle_beta   90.00
_cell.angle_gamma   90.00
#
_symmetry.space_group_name_H-M   'P 1'
#
loop_
_entity.id
_entity.type
_entity.pdbx_description
1 polymer ?
#
loop_
_entity_poly.entity_id
_entity_poly.type
_entity_poly.pdbx_seq_one_letter_code
_entity_poly.pdbx_strand_id
1 'polypeptide(L)'
;KLGRVATHTGKSCIDMAGHANGENFSVQANMMLNDKVVPAMEKAWKENGKLPLAERMVSVLKEAQRAGGDIRGKQSASLLVVAAEATSTPWNDRLIDLRVEDHDNPIQEVERLLKVFRAYEHMNKGDYYVEKNEMKNAMGEYNKAQQMFPDNLEMRYWTAITLANGNE
;
A
#
# COMPACT_ATOMS: atom_id res chain seq x y z
N LYS A 1 10.52 17.48 -2.37
CA LYS A 1 9.69 18.55 -1.84
C LYS A 1 9.14 19.53 -2.89
N LEU A 2 9.72 19.63 -4.08
CA LEU A 2 9.27 20.51 -5.18
C LEU A 2 8.50 19.76 -6.27
N GLY A 3 8.16 18.48 -6.09
CA GLY A 3 7.45 17.67 -7.07
C GLY A 3 8.21 17.44 -8.38
N ARG A 4 9.49 17.80 -8.45
CA ARG A 4 10.30 17.58 -9.65
C ARG A 4 10.65 16.09 -9.77
N VAL A 5 10.42 15.55 -10.97
CA VAL A 5 10.65 14.15 -11.28
C VAL A 5 11.65 14.07 -12.44
N ALA A 6 12.58 13.15 -12.35
CA ALA A 6 13.49 12.79 -13.43
C ALA A 6 13.53 11.27 -13.57
N THR A 7 13.57 10.79 -14.80
CA THR A 7 13.62 9.36 -15.13
C THR A 7 14.71 9.10 -16.16
N HIS A 8 15.22 7.89 -16.18
CA HIS A 8 16.20 7.47 -17.16
C HIS A 8 16.00 5.98 -17.51
N THR A 9 15.98 5.67 -18.79
CA THR A 9 16.07 4.29 -19.30
C THR A 9 17.39 4.16 -20.04
N GLY A 10 18.27 3.28 -19.56
CA GLY A 10 19.60 3.08 -20.11
C GLY A 10 19.57 2.49 -21.53
N LYS A 11 20.55 2.85 -22.36
CA LYS A 11 20.64 2.35 -23.75
C LYS A 11 20.88 0.83 -23.86
N SER A 12 21.40 0.23 -22.79
CA SER A 12 21.69 -1.21 -22.71
C SER A 12 20.60 -2.00 -21.98
N CYS A 13 19.44 -1.39 -21.71
CA CYS A 13 18.29 -2.12 -21.20
C CYS A 13 17.80 -3.12 -22.26
N ILE A 14 17.19 -4.21 -21.80
CA ILE A 14 16.51 -5.17 -22.68
C ILE A 14 15.32 -4.47 -23.35
N ASP A 15 14.93 -4.94 -24.53
CA ASP A 15 13.72 -4.48 -25.21
C ASP A 15 12.52 -4.47 -24.26
N MET A 16 11.57 -3.57 -24.48
CA MET A 16 10.41 -3.34 -23.61
C MET A 16 10.77 -2.79 -22.20
N ALA A 17 11.92 -2.13 -22.08
CA ALA A 17 12.20 -1.22 -20.97
C ALA A 17 11.71 0.18 -21.33
N GLY A 18 11.32 0.95 -20.31
CA GLY A 18 10.84 2.30 -20.51
C GLY A 18 10.45 3.01 -19.23
N HIS A 19 10.05 4.26 -19.39
CA HIS A 19 9.52 5.06 -18.30
C HIS A 19 8.48 6.06 -18.82
N ALA A 20 7.61 6.49 -17.91
CA ALA A 20 6.80 7.70 -18.06
C ALA A 20 6.84 8.50 -16.76
N ASN A 21 6.73 9.81 -16.88
CA ASN A 21 6.68 10.70 -15.73
C ASN A 21 5.65 11.81 -15.93
N GLY A 22 5.30 12.43 -14.83
CA GLY A 22 4.40 13.57 -14.80
C GLY A 22 4.59 14.33 -13.50
N GLU A 23 3.66 15.17 -13.18
CA GLU A 23 3.69 15.92 -11.94
C GLU A 23 3.62 14.98 -10.73
N ASN A 24 4.67 15.02 -9.91
CA ASN A 24 4.80 14.24 -8.66
C ASN A 24 4.83 12.71 -8.82
N PHE A 25 5.07 12.16 -10.03
CA PHE A 25 5.21 10.72 -10.19
C PHE A 25 6.16 10.31 -11.30
N SER A 26 6.70 9.10 -11.20
CA SER A 26 7.30 8.35 -12.28
C SER A 26 6.87 6.89 -12.23
N VAL A 27 6.77 6.27 -13.40
CA VAL A 27 6.65 4.82 -13.56
C VAL A 27 7.80 4.36 -14.45
N GLN A 28 8.45 3.27 -14.05
CA GLN A 28 9.61 2.73 -14.75
C GLN A 28 9.52 1.21 -14.79
N ALA A 29 9.94 0.61 -15.89
CA ALA A 29 9.94 -0.82 -16.06
C ALA A 29 11.13 -1.27 -16.92
N ASN A 30 11.60 -2.48 -16.65
CA ASN A 30 12.61 -3.17 -17.45
C ASN A 30 12.25 -4.66 -17.49
N MET A 31 12.64 -5.35 -18.55
CA MET A 31 12.35 -6.78 -18.77
C MET A 31 10.84 -7.08 -18.86
N MET A 32 10.07 -6.19 -19.43
CA MET A 32 8.62 -6.39 -19.56
C MET A 32 8.30 -7.33 -20.72
N LEU A 33 7.15 -8.00 -20.62
CA LEU A 33 6.67 -8.90 -21.67
C LEU A 33 6.36 -8.16 -22.98
N ASN A 34 5.96 -6.90 -22.92
CA ASN A 34 5.59 -6.08 -24.06
C ASN A 34 5.63 -4.58 -23.75
N ASP A 35 5.42 -3.75 -24.77
CA ASP A 35 5.44 -2.29 -24.70
C ASP A 35 4.22 -1.64 -24.04
N LYS A 36 3.20 -2.44 -23.65
CA LYS A 36 1.95 -1.91 -23.05
C LYS A 36 2.06 -1.68 -21.54
N VAL A 37 3.09 -2.24 -20.88
CA VAL A 37 3.20 -2.21 -19.41
C VAL A 37 3.37 -0.79 -18.89
N VAL A 38 4.35 -0.02 -19.40
CA VAL A 38 4.59 1.36 -18.95
C VAL A 38 3.37 2.26 -19.21
N PRO A 39 2.76 2.26 -20.40
CA PRO A 39 1.52 3.01 -20.65
C PRO A 39 0.36 2.63 -19.73
N ALA A 40 0.20 1.34 -19.40
CA ALA A 40 -0.82 0.88 -18.47
C ALA A 40 -0.59 1.41 -17.04
N MET A 41 0.67 1.41 -16.58
CA MET A 41 1.05 1.99 -15.28
C MET A 41 0.74 3.50 -15.21
N GLU A 42 1.12 4.24 -16.23
CA GLU A 42 0.85 5.69 -16.31
C GLU A 42 -0.65 5.99 -16.32
N LYS A 43 -1.41 5.25 -17.12
CA LYS A 43 -2.88 5.35 -17.18
C LYS A 43 -3.50 5.08 -15.82
N ALA A 44 -3.12 3.97 -15.17
CA ALA A 44 -3.64 3.61 -13.85
C ALA A 44 -3.35 4.69 -12.80
N TRP A 45 -2.15 5.27 -12.82
CA TRP A 45 -1.82 6.37 -11.93
C TRP A 45 -2.74 7.58 -12.13
N LYS A 46 -3.00 7.97 -13.37
CA LYS A 46 -3.84 9.13 -13.72
C LYS A 46 -5.30 8.91 -13.36
N GLU A 47 -5.84 7.73 -13.63
CA GLU A 47 -7.25 7.40 -13.42
C GLU A 47 -7.61 7.20 -11.93
N ASN A 48 -6.66 6.76 -11.13
CA ASN A 48 -6.87 6.43 -9.72
C ASN A 48 -6.47 7.57 -8.74
N GLY A 49 -6.49 8.82 -9.19
CA GLY A 49 -6.06 9.97 -8.40
C GLY A 49 -6.84 10.23 -7.10
N LYS A 50 -8.05 9.65 -6.96
CA LYS A 50 -8.89 9.76 -5.75
C LYS A 50 -8.55 8.72 -4.67
N LEU A 51 -7.78 7.68 -5.00
CA LEU A 51 -7.38 6.68 -4.03
C LEU A 51 -6.31 7.23 -3.08
N PRO A 52 -6.23 6.76 -1.83
CA PRO A 52 -5.08 6.98 -0.98
C PRO A 52 -3.79 6.52 -1.68
N LEU A 53 -2.64 7.11 -1.34
CA LEU A 53 -1.39 6.90 -2.06
C LEU A 53 -1.00 5.43 -2.19
N ALA A 54 -1.06 4.67 -1.11
CA ALA A 54 -0.67 3.25 -1.09
C ALA A 54 -1.57 2.40 -2.01
N GLU A 55 -2.88 2.59 -1.93
CA GLU A 55 -3.87 1.92 -2.76
C GLU A 55 -3.71 2.29 -4.25
N ARG A 56 -3.39 3.56 -4.53
CA ARG A 56 -3.07 4.03 -5.88
C ARG A 56 -1.81 3.37 -6.42
N MET A 57 -0.75 3.23 -5.63
CA MET A 57 0.47 2.53 -6.02
C MET A 57 0.20 1.04 -6.31
N VAL A 58 -0.58 0.36 -5.47
CA VAL A 58 -0.99 -1.03 -5.71
C VAL A 58 -1.80 -1.15 -6.99
N SER A 59 -2.71 -0.21 -7.29
CA SER A 59 -3.47 -0.22 -8.53
C SER A 59 -2.57 -0.15 -9.77
N VAL A 60 -1.50 0.65 -9.71
CA VAL A 60 -0.49 0.74 -10.79
C VAL A 60 0.22 -0.60 -11.01
N LEU A 61 0.65 -1.26 -9.93
CA LEU A 61 1.29 -2.58 -10.02
C LEU A 61 0.34 -3.64 -10.60
N LYS A 62 -0.94 -3.61 -10.24
CA LYS A 62 -1.97 -4.51 -10.78
C LYS A 62 -2.14 -4.32 -12.28
N GLU A 63 -2.20 -3.08 -12.76
CA GLU A 63 -2.33 -2.81 -14.19
C GLU A 63 -1.04 -3.16 -14.95
N ALA A 64 0.15 -2.95 -14.36
CA ALA A 64 1.41 -3.45 -14.93
C ALA A 64 1.35 -4.96 -15.16
N GLN A 65 0.91 -5.72 -14.15
CA GLN A 65 0.78 -7.18 -14.25
C GLN A 65 -0.27 -7.62 -15.27
N ARG A 66 -1.41 -6.93 -15.36
CA ARG A 66 -2.45 -7.21 -16.36
C ARG A 66 -1.99 -6.95 -17.79
N ALA A 67 -1.17 -5.93 -17.98
CA ALA A 67 -0.62 -5.59 -19.30
C ALA A 67 0.46 -6.56 -19.77
N GLY A 68 0.92 -7.48 -18.91
CA GLY A 68 1.89 -8.52 -19.23
C GLY A 68 2.94 -8.73 -18.13
N GLY A 69 3.30 -7.68 -17.38
CA GLY A 69 4.28 -7.76 -16.31
C GLY A 69 5.69 -8.09 -16.78
N ASP A 70 6.48 -8.69 -15.91
CA ASP A 70 7.85 -9.13 -16.16
C ASP A 70 7.86 -10.39 -17.02
N ILE A 71 8.73 -10.42 -18.04
CA ILE A 71 8.86 -11.57 -18.97
C ILE A 71 9.29 -12.87 -18.25
N ARG A 72 9.95 -12.76 -17.11
CA ARG A 72 10.42 -13.90 -16.31
C ARG A 72 9.32 -14.48 -15.42
N GLY A 73 8.22 -13.76 -15.19
CA GLY A 73 7.12 -14.17 -14.33
C GLY A 73 6.97 -13.28 -13.08
N LYS A 74 6.47 -13.86 -12.01
CA LYS A 74 6.13 -13.19 -10.75
C LYS A 74 6.82 -13.90 -9.59
N GLN A 75 7.39 -13.17 -8.65
CA GLN A 75 7.99 -13.74 -7.45
C GLN A 75 7.78 -12.84 -6.23
N SER A 76 8.16 -11.57 -6.32
CA SER A 76 8.17 -10.65 -5.18
C SER A 76 7.50 -9.34 -5.50
N ALA A 77 7.06 -8.64 -4.46
CA ALA A 77 6.59 -7.27 -4.56
C ALA A 77 6.80 -6.53 -3.23
N SER A 78 6.91 -5.21 -3.29
CA SER A 78 7.00 -4.39 -2.08
C SER A 78 6.26 -3.07 -2.27
N LEU A 79 5.84 -2.49 -1.14
CA LEU A 79 5.19 -1.19 -1.06
C LEU A 79 5.81 -0.41 0.11
N LEU A 80 6.48 0.68 -0.20
CA LEU A 80 7.06 1.57 0.78
C LEU A 80 6.44 2.97 0.66
N VAL A 81 5.91 3.48 1.76
CA VAL A 81 5.46 4.87 1.89
C VAL A 81 6.19 5.50 3.05
N VAL A 82 6.80 6.65 2.82
CA VAL A 82 7.55 7.39 3.83
C VAL A 82 6.92 8.76 4.07
N ALA A 83 7.19 9.34 5.23
CA ALA A 83 6.76 10.70 5.57
C ALA A 83 7.38 11.73 4.60
N ALA A 84 6.66 12.81 4.34
CA ALA A 84 7.13 13.89 3.46
C ALA A 84 8.31 14.66 4.07
N GLU A 85 8.39 14.73 5.39
CA GLU A 85 9.45 15.37 6.15
C GLU A 85 10.26 14.31 6.91
N ALA A 86 11.58 14.32 6.75
CA ALA A 86 12.46 13.48 7.54
C ALA A 86 12.52 13.98 8.99
N THR A 87 12.44 13.05 9.94
CA THR A 87 12.59 13.35 11.38
C THR A 87 13.94 12.92 11.91
N SER A 88 14.21 13.18 13.18
CA SER A 88 15.37 12.65 13.90
C SER A 88 15.26 11.15 14.22
N THR A 89 14.10 10.55 13.95
CA THR A 89 13.79 9.13 14.19
C THR A 89 13.40 8.45 12.86
N PRO A 90 14.38 8.16 11.96
CA PRO A 90 14.10 7.68 10.59
C PRO A 90 13.28 6.39 10.52
N TRP A 91 13.29 5.56 11.57
CA TRP A 91 12.46 4.36 11.65
C TRP A 91 10.97 4.67 11.76
N ASN A 92 10.59 5.83 12.33
CA ASN A 92 9.19 6.30 12.39
C ASN A 92 8.74 6.98 11.09
N ASP A 93 9.68 7.33 10.21
CA ASP A 93 9.35 7.97 8.92
C ASP A 93 8.81 6.97 7.90
N ARG A 94 8.89 5.67 8.17
CA ARG A 94 8.27 4.62 7.35
C ARG A 94 6.82 4.45 7.75
N LEU A 95 5.93 5.06 7.00
CA LEU A 95 4.49 4.99 7.26
C LEU A 95 3.89 3.64 6.86
N ILE A 96 4.37 3.06 5.76
CA ILE A 96 4.01 1.72 5.28
C ILE A 96 5.27 1.07 4.73
N ASP A 97 5.60 -0.14 5.15
CA ASP A 97 6.68 -0.96 4.61
C ASP A 97 6.19 -2.41 4.55
N LEU A 98 5.63 -2.79 3.40
CA LEU A 98 5.08 -4.11 3.14
C LEU A 98 5.94 -4.82 2.10
N ARG A 99 6.30 -6.08 2.38
CA ARG A 99 7.17 -6.88 1.53
C ARG A 99 6.63 -8.28 1.37
N VAL A 100 6.73 -8.79 0.16
CA VAL A 100 6.46 -10.18 -0.20
C VAL A 100 7.68 -10.66 -0.96
N GLU A 101 8.45 -11.54 -0.33
CA GLU A 101 9.74 -12.01 -0.84
C GLU A 101 9.56 -13.11 -1.89
N ASP A 102 8.58 -14.01 -1.67
CA ASP A 102 8.29 -15.13 -2.56
C ASP A 102 6.82 -15.53 -2.48
N HIS A 103 6.09 -15.43 -3.60
CA HIS A 103 4.67 -15.78 -3.68
C HIS A 103 4.22 -15.90 -5.16
N ASP A 104 3.33 -16.83 -5.46
CA ASP A 104 2.77 -16.99 -6.82
C ASP A 104 2.03 -15.75 -7.34
N ASN A 105 1.45 -14.96 -6.44
CA ASN A 105 0.73 -13.73 -6.76
C ASN A 105 1.14 -12.58 -5.83
N PRO A 106 2.39 -12.08 -5.93
CA PRO A 106 2.97 -11.18 -4.93
C PRO A 106 2.26 -9.82 -4.85
N ILE A 107 1.73 -9.30 -5.95
CA ILE A 107 0.99 -8.03 -5.95
C ILE A 107 -0.35 -8.17 -5.23
N GLN A 108 -1.06 -9.28 -5.41
CA GLN A 108 -2.29 -9.56 -4.68
C GLN A 108 -2.03 -9.73 -3.18
N GLU A 109 -0.88 -10.36 -2.84
CA GLU A 109 -0.49 -10.51 -1.45
C GLU A 109 -0.11 -9.16 -0.81
N VAL A 110 0.60 -8.28 -1.49
CA VAL A 110 0.83 -6.89 -1.02
C VAL A 110 -0.50 -6.16 -0.82
N GLU A 111 -1.46 -6.31 -1.74
CA GLU A 111 -2.80 -5.72 -1.59
C GLU A 111 -3.52 -6.26 -0.35
N ARG A 112 -3.45 -7.57 -0.10
CA ARG A 112 -4.00 -8.19 1.11
C ARG A 112 -3.33 -7.66 2.37
N LEU A 113 -1.99 -7.57 2.38
CA LEU A 113 -1.22 -7.03 3.50
C LEU A 113 -1.55 -5.55 3.75
N LEU A 114 -1.73 -4.75 2.70
CA LEU A 114 -2.18 -3.36 2.84
C LEU A 114 -3.56 -3.28 3.50
N LYS A 115 -4.49 -4.15 3.12
CA LYS A 115 -5.81 -4.22 3.77
C LYS A 115 -5.70 -4.61 5.25
N VAL A 116 -4.83 -5.56 5.59
CA VAL A 116 -4.54 -5.93 6.99
C VAL A 116 -3.97 -4.73 7.74
N PHE A 117 -2.98 -4.05 7.18
CA PHE A 117 -2.39 -2.84 7.75
C PHE A 117 -3.45 -1.78 8.06
N ARG A 118 -4.36 -1.50 7.12
CA ARG A 118 -5.47 -0.54 7.33
C ARG A 118 -6.41 -0.96 8.46
N ALA A 119 -6.70 -2.24 8.58
CA ALA A 119 -7.54 -2.73 9.67
C ALA A 119 -6.86 -2.51 11.04
N TYR A 120 -5.55 -2.76 11.15
CA TYR A 120 -4.80 -2.47 12.37
C TYR A 120 -4.64 -0.96 12.64
N GLU A 121 -4.58 -0.11 11.61
CA GLU A 121 -4.67 1.35 11.82
C GLU A 121 -5.99 1.73 12.53
N HIS A 122 -7.11 1.10 12.13
CA HIS A 122 -8.39 1.30 12.80
C HIS A 122 -8.39 0.75 14.24
N MET A 123 -7.77 -0.42 14.49
CA MET A 123 -7.63 -0.95 15.86
C MET A 123 -6.84 0.02 16.74
N ASN A 124 -5.64 0.44 16.30
CA ASN A 124 -4.79 1.39 17.04
C ASN A 124 -5.48 2.73 17.30
N LYS A 125 -6.29 3.19 16.34
CA LYS A 125 -7.08 4.42 16.51
C LYS A 125 -8.22 4.22 17.51
N GLY A 126 -8.81 3.04 17.55
CA GLY A 126 -9.77 2.63 18.59
C GLY A 126 -9.14 2.71 19.96
N ASP A 127 -7.95 2.09 20.15
CA ASP A 127 -7.20 2.11 21.41
C ASP A 127 -6.89 3.55 21.87
N TYR A 128 -6.46 4.41 20.94
CA TYR A 128 -6.24 5.82 21.22
C TYR A 128 -7.50 6.53 21.74
N TYR A 129 -8.68 6.23 21.19
CA TYR A 129 -9.93 6.80 21.68
C TYR A 129 -10.33 6.26 23.06
N VAL A 130 -10.01 4.99 23.37
CA VAL A 130 -10.19 4.44 24.73
C VAL A 130 -9.36 5.21 25.74
N GLU A 131 -8.08 5.47 25.47
CA GLU A 131 -7.20 6.29 26.33
C GLU A 131 -7.74 7.71 26.57
N LYS A 132 -8.55 8.21 25.64
CA LYS A 132 -9.23 9.52 25.77
C LYS A 132 -10.61 9.45 26.43
N ASN A 133 -11.05 8.27 26.89
CA ASN A 133 -12.41 8.02 27.40
C ASN A 133 -13.51 8.31 26.35
N GLU A 134 -13.20 8.16 25.07
CA GLU A 134 -14.12 8.38 23.96
C GLU A 134 -14.66 7.05 23.39
N MET A 135 -15.29 6.24 24.23
CA MET A 135 -15.71 4.87 23.93
C MET A 135 -16.54 4.75 22.64
N LYS A 136 -17.45 5.71 22.38
CA LYS A 136 -18.26 5.70 21.16
C LYS A 136 -17.40 5.80 19.89
N ASN A 137 -16.37 6.63 19.91
CA ASN A 137 -15.43 6.80 18.80
C ASN A 137 -14.57 5.54 18.66
N ALA A 138 -14.09 4.97 19.77
CA ALA A 138 -13.35 3.72 19.80
C ALA A 138 -14.12 2.58 19.12
N MET A 139 -15.37 2.38 19.50
CA MET A 139 -16.26 1.37 18.90
C MET A 139 -16.47 1.59 17.40
N GLY A 140 -16.57 2.85 16.97
CA GLY A 140 -16.66 3.19 15.56
C GLY A 140 -15.45 2.71 14.77
N GLU A 141 -14.24 2.87 15.30
CA GLU A 141 -13.01 2.41 14.64
C GLU A 141 -12.86 0.88 14.72
N TYR A 142 -13.11 0.23 15.84
CA TYR A 142 -13.09 -1.23 15.96
C TYR A 142 -14.07 -1.91 14.98
N ASN A 143 -15.28 -1.36 14.83
CA ASN A 143 -16.24 -1.88 13.86
C ASN A 143 -15.75 -1.80 12.42
N LYS A 144 -15.02 -0.72 12.05
CA LYS A 144 -14.39 -0.62 10.72
C LYS A 144 -13.36 -1.72 10.51
N ALA A 145 -12.48 -1.96 11.49
CA ALA A 145 -11.49 -3.04 11.42
C ALA A 145 -12.17 -4.41 11.25
N GLN A 146 -13.19 -4.69 12.05
CA GLN A 146 -13.94 -5.96 11.98
C GLN A 146 -14.69 -6.14 10.65
N GLN A 147 -15.23 -5.06 10.06
CA GLN A 147 -15.84 -5.12 8.73
C GLN A 147 -14.84 -5.46 7.64
N MET A 148 -13.57 -5.04 7.79
CA MET A 148 -12.51 -5.40 6.84
C MET A 148 -12.09 -6.87 6.96
N PHE A 149 -12.11 -7.43 8.17
CA PHE A 149 -11.73 -8.82 8.48
C PHE A 149 -12.69 -9.43 9.52
N PRO A 150 -13.91 -9.84 9.11
CA PRO A 150 -14.92 -10.37 10.02
C PRO A 150 -14.49 -11.62 10.80
N ASP A 151 -13.63 -12.43 10.20
CA ASP A 151 -13.16 -13.71 10.78
C ASP A 151 -11.83 -13.56 11.54
N ASN A 152 -11.29 -12.34 11.71
CA ASN A 152 -10.07 -12.13 12.47
C ASN A 152 -10.37 -12.22 13.97
N LEU A 153 -9.99 -13.37 14.58
CA LEU A 153 -10.24 -13.64 15.98
C LEU A 153 -9.45 -12.74 16.92
N GLU A 154 -8.24 -12.31 16.53
CA GLU A 154 -7.42 -11.41 17.34
C GLU A 154 -8.09 -10.03 17.49
N MET A 155 -8.55 -9.43 16.39
CA MET A 155 -9.24 -8.14 16.44
C MET A 155 -10.52 -8.21 17.29
N ARG A 156 -11.26 -9.32 17.21
CA ARG A 156 -12.47 -9.56 18.03
C ARG A 156 -12.12 -9.71 19.49
N TYR A 157 -11.06 -10.46 19.80
CA TYR A 157 -10.60 -10.68 21.17
C TYR A 157 -10.21 -9.37 21.83
N TRP A 158 -9.35 -8.57 21.21
CA TRP A 158 -8.91 -7.29 21.79
C TRP A 158 -10.05 -6.29 21.93
N THR A 159 -10.98 -6.23 20.99
CA THR A 159 -12.20 -5.41 21.12
C THR A 159 -13.02 -5.85 22.36
N ALA A 160 -13.19 -7.14 22.57
CA ALA A 160 -13.94 -7.68 23.71
C ALA A 160 -13.25 -7.36 25.05
N ILE A 161 -11.91 -7.50 25.12
CA ILE A 161 -11.12 -7.13 26.33
C ILE A 161 -11.28 -5.63 26.64
N THR A 162 -11.17 -4.77 25.63
CA THR A 162 -11.32 -3.32 25.81
C THR A 162 -12.71 -2.96 26.34
N LEU A 163 -13.76 -3.61 25.82
CA LEU A 163 -15.14 -3.41 26.29
C LEU A 163 -15.34 -3.89 27.73
N ALA A 164 -14.75 -5.02 28.10
CA ALA A 164 -14.85 -5.55 29.46
C ALA A 164 -14.19 -4.60 30.48
N ASN A 165 -13.00 -4.07 30.13
CA ASN A 165 -12.27 -3.15 31.02
C ASN A 165 -12.88 -1.74 31.09
N GLY A 166 -13.62 -1.32 30.05
CA GLY A 166 -14.26 0.00 30.02
C GLY A 166 -15.62 0.07 30.75
N ASN A 167 -16.10 -1.04 31.32
CA ASN A 167 -17.33 -1.11 32.09
C ASN A 167 -17.08 -1.11 33.61
N GLU A 168 -15.84 -0.93 34.08
CA GLU A 168 -15.45 -0.67 35.45
C GLU A 168 -15.30 0.84 35.72
#